data_9ead3604293b13905cad5ba8008a140e
#
_entry.id   9ead3604293b13905cad5ba8008a140e
#
_cell.length_a   1.000
_cell.length_b   1.000
_cell.length_c   1.000
_cell.angle_alpha   90.00
_cell.angle_beta   90.00
_cell.angle_gamma   90.00
#
_symmetry.space_group_name_H-M   'P 1'
#
loop_
_entity.id
_entity.type
_entity.pdbx_description
1 polymer ?
#
loop_
_entity_poly.entity_id
_entity_poly.type
_entity_poly.pdbx_seq_one_letter_code
_entity_poly.pdbx_strand_id
1 'polypeptide(L)'
;MTALVEEGPRLLRGGPIGTAIRENVAADVAAFKAEFGFQPTLAVLVVGADAPSLVYLHKILDGCRLVGIGDKLVELPADATEADVSNALETLQADPKIAGIIVGLQIFL
;
A
#
# COMPACT_ATOMS: atom_id res chain seq x y z
N MET A 1 18.93 -22.84 -0.76
CA MET A 1 18.14 -22.94 0.46
C MET A 1 17.46 -24.27 0.57
N THR A 2 18.00 -25.11 1.43
CA THR A 2 17.49 -26.47 1.62
C THR A 2 16.15 -26.51 2.34
N ALA A 3 15.81 -25.47 3.09
CA ALA A 3 14.56 -25.40 3.86
C ALA A 3 13.29 -25.46 3.01
N LEU A 4 13.38 -25.16 1.71
CA LEU A 4 12.26 -25.22 0.79
C LEU A 4 12.24 -26.51 -0.04
N VAL A 5 13.21 -27.39 0.14
CA VAL A 5 13.33 -28.66 -0.58
C VAL A 5 13.12 -29.78 0.40
N GLU A 6 11.94 -30.35 0.39
CA GLU A 6 11.57 -31.47 1.22
C GLU A 6 11.08 -32.63 0.36
N GLU A 7 11.31 -33.85 0.80
CA GLU A 7 10.79 -35.02 0.12
C GLU A 7 9.32 -35.24 0.47
N GLY A 8 8.53 -35.62 -0.54
CA GLY A 8 7.12 -35.92 -0.40
C GLY A 8 6.20 -34.71 -0.45
N PRO A 9 4.90 -34.90 -0.21
CA PRO A 9 3.94 -33.82 -0.19
C PRO A 9 4.28 -32.81 0.89
N ARG A 10 4.26 -31.54 0.56
CA ARG A 10 4.45 -30.50 1.55
C ARG A 10 3.44 -29.40 1.41
N LEU A 11 3.17 -28.76 2.52
CA LEU A 11 2.24 -27.65 2.61
C LEU A 11 3.02 -26.35 2.45
N LEU A 12 2.71 -25.61 1.39
CA LEU A 12 3.28 -24.28 1.16
C LEU A 12 2.38 -23.27 1.87
N ARG A 13 2.87 -22.73 2.97
CA ARG A 13 2.13 -21.73 3.75
C ARG A 13 2.59 -20.33 3.36
N GLY A 14 1.63 -19.42 3.13
CA GLY A 14 1.94 -18.04 2.81
C GLY A 14 2.48 -17.25 3.99
N GLY A 15 2.13 -17.61 5.23
CA GLY A 15 2.53 -16.87 6.42
C GLY A 15 4.05 -16.70 6.58
N PRO A 16 4.84 -17.79 6.62
CA PRO A 16 6.29 -17.68 6.75
C PRO A 16 6.95 -16.94 5.59
N ILE A 17 6.49 -17.15 4.37
CA ILE A 17 7.00 -16.47 3.18
C ILE A 17 6.65 -14.99 3.25
N GLY A 18 5.43 -14.64 3.62
CA GLY A 18 5.00 -13.27 3.80
C GLY A 18 5.80 -12.54 4.89
N THR A 19 6.10 -13.22 5.99
CA THR A 19 6.93 -12.66 7.06
C THR A 19 8.34 -12.34 6.55
N ALA A 20 8.95 -13.26 5.82
CA ALA A 20 10.29 -13.05 5.26
C ALA A 20 10.33 -11.87 4.28
N ILE A 21 9.32 -11.75 3.42
CA ILE A 21 9.20 -10.62 2.49
C ILE A 21 9.03 -9.32 3.26
N ARG A 22 8.18 -9.27 4.27
CA ARG A 22 7.98 -8.07 5.09
C ARG A 22 9.25 -7.64 5.80
N GLU A 23 10.02 -8.58 6.33
CA GLU A 23 11.29 -8.27 6.99
C GLU A 23 12.30 -7.67 6.00
N ASN A 24 12.39 -8.21 4.80
CA ASN A 24 13.27 -7.68 3.75
C ASN A 24 12.82 -6.29 3.31
N VAL A 25 11.53 -6.07 3.11
CA VAL A 25 10.99 -4.76 2.75
C VAL A 25 11.23 -3.74 3.87
N ALA A 26 11.03 -4.13 5.12
CA ALA A 26 11.27 -3.25 6.26
C ALA A 26 12.74 -2.81 6.32
N ALA A 27 13.68 -3.72 6.04
CA ALA A 27 15.10 -3.38 5.98
C ALA A 27 15.40 -2.41 4.83
N ASP A 28 14.82 -2.63 3.66
CA ASP A 28 14.98 -1.73 2.51
C ASP A 28 14.39 -0.35 2.78
N VAL A 29 13.24 -0.28 3.43
CA VAL A 29 12.61 0.99 3.82
C VAL A 29 13.48 1.74 4.82
N ALA A 30 14.04 1.05 5.80
CA ALA A 30 14.94 1.65 6.77
C ALA A 30 16.19 2.23 6.10
N ALA A 31 16.76 1.52 5.15
CA ALA A 31 17.91 1.97 4.37
C ALA A 31 17.55 3.20 3.53
N PHE A 32 16.38 3.20 2.90
CA PHE A 32 15.88 4.34 2.14
C PHE A 32 15.74 5.58 3.02
N LYS A 33 15.12 5.43 4.19
CA LYS A 33 14.94 6.53 5.13
C LYS A 33 16.26 7.08 5.61
N ALA A 34 17.25 6.21 5.87
CA ALA A 34 18.58 6.63 6.29
C ALA A 34 19.30 7.40 5.18
N GLU A 35 19.15 6.99 3.92
CA GLU A 35 19.81 7.64 2.79
C GLU A 35 19.14 8.96 2.39
N PHE A 36 17.81 8.99 2.30
CA PHE A 36 17.06 10.14 1.77
C PHE A 36 16.46 11.04 2.85
N GLY A 37 16.44 10.62 4.10
CA GLY A 37 15.99 11.43 5.22
C GLY A 37 14.48 11.54 5.39
N PHE A 38 13.69 10.77 4.64
CA PHE A 38 12.23 10.74 4.80
C PHE A 38 11.68 9.33 4.57
N GLN A 39 10.49 9.10 5.12
CA GLN A 39 9.78 7.84 4.99
C GLN A 39 9.04 7.79 3.65
N PRO A 40 9.26 6.76 2.81
CA PRO A 40 8.48 6.62 1.59
C PRO A 40 7.02 6.39 1.95
N THR A 41 6.10 7.04 1.26
CA THR A 41 4.68 7.02 1.57
C THR A 41 3.87 6.48 0.41
N LEU A 42 2.93 5.58 0.72
CA LEU A 42 1.92 5.11 -0.22
C LEU A 42 0.65 5.92 -0.01
N ALA A 43 0.15 6.54 -1.07
CA ALA A 43 -1.12 7.23 -1.06
C ALA A 43 -2.21 6.36 -1.68
N VAL A 44 -3.38 6.39 -1.09
CA VAL A 44 -4.58 5.72 -1.62
C VAL A 44 -5.64 6.78 -1.83
N LEU A 45 -6.11 6.91 -3.06
CA LEU A 45 -7.20 7.80 -3.43
C LEU A 45 -8.43 6.94 -3.73
N VAL A 46 -9.50 7.16 -3.00
CA VAL A 46 -10.74 6.38 -3.12
C VAL A 46 -11.88 7.30 -3.48
N VAL A 47 -12.63 6.92 -4.50
CA VAL A 47 -13.83 7.64 -4.92
C VAL A 47 -15.06 6.74 -4.70
N GLY A 48 -15.98 7.18 -3.85
CA GLY A 48 -17.21 6.45 -3.59
C GLY A 48 -16.99 5.16 -2.80
N ALA A 49 -16.16 5.18 -1.77
CA ALA A 49 -15.84 3.98 -0.98
C ALA A 49 -17.05 3.48 -0.19
N ASP A 50 -17.25 2.16 -0.20
CA ASP A 50 -18.15 1.47 0.69
C ASP A 50 -17.39 0.84 1.87
N ALA A 51 -18.12 0.32 2.86
CA ALA A 51 -17.51 -0.25 4.06
C ALA A 51 -16.58 -1.44 3.78
N PRO A 52 -16.94 -2.44 2.93
CA PRO A 52 -16.03 -3.53 2.59
C PRO A 52 -14.74 -3.05 1.92
N SER A 53 -14.83 -2.10 0.99
CA SER A 53 -13.66 -1.52 0.31
C SER A 53 -12.75 -0.82 1.29
N LEU A 54 -13.31 -0.07 2.24
CA LEU A 54 -12.53 0.61 3.29
C LEU A 54 -11.78 -0.39 4.17
N VAL A 55 -12.40 -1.49 4.55
CA VAL A 55 -11.73 -2.54 5.33
C VAL A 55 -10.53 -3.09 4.59
N TYR A 56 -10.67 -3.38 3.31
CA TYR A 56 -9.56 -3.86 2.48
C TYR A 56 -8.43 -2.84 2.38
N LEU A 57 -8.78 -1.58 2.16
CA LEU A 57 -7.79 -0.50 2.06
C LEU A 57 -7.05 -0.29 3.38
N HIS A 58 -7.74 -0.36 4.51
CA HIS A 58 -7.10 -0.27 5.81
C HIS A 58 -6.11 -1.41 6.05
N LYS A 59 -6.38 -2.61 5.56
CA LYS A 59 -5.43 -3.72 5.63
C LYS A 59 -4.16 -3.45 4.82
N ILE A 60 -4.30 -2.86 3.64
CA ILE A 60 -3.14 -2.45 2.82
C ILE A 60 -2.31 -1.42 3.57
N LEU A 61 -2.96 -0.41 4.15
CA LEU A 61 -2.27 0.65 4.89
C LEU A 61 -1.61 0.12 6.16
N ASP A 62 -2.26 -0.80 6.86
CA ASP A 62 -1.67 -1.46 8.02
C ASP A 62 -0.42 -2.25 7.64
N GLY A 63 -0.44 -2.94 6.50
CA GLY A 63 0.72 -3.62 5.96
C GLY A 63 1.88 -2.67 5.68
N CYS A 64 1.58 -1.48 5.16
CA CYS A 64 2.59 -0.43 4.96
C CYS A 64 3.23 -0.01 6.29
N ARG A 65 2.43 0.21 7.31
CA ARG A 65 2.92 0.60 8.63
C ARG A 65 3.84 -0.44 9.24
N LEU A 66 3.52 -1.72 9.05
CA LEU A 66 4.34 -2.82 9.57
C LEU A 66 5.76 -2.81 9.02
N VAL A 67 5.95 -2.36 7.79
CA VAL A 67 7.29 -2.32 7.15
C VAL A 67 7.91 -0.93 7.16
N GLY A 68 7.27 0.05 7.79
CA GLY A 68 7.80 1.40 7.89
C GLY A 68 7.48 2.31 6.71
N ILE A 69 6.60 1.91 5.82
CA ILE A 69 6.09 2.77 4.75
C ILE A 69 4.99 3.66 5.32
N GLY A 70 5.07 4.96 5.05
CA GLY A 70 4.01 5.90 5.42
C GLY A 70 2.75 5.66 4.62
N ASP A 71 1.62 6.08 5.15
CA ASP A 71 0.32 5.91 4.52
C ASP A 71 -0.43 7.23 4.47
N LYS A 72 -1.15 7.43 3.38
CA LYS A 72 -2.05 8.58 3.21
C LYS A 72 -3.30 8.13 2.49
N LEU A 73 -4.45 8.32 3.14
CA LEU A 73 -5.74 7.99 2.56
C LEU A 73 -6.48 9.28 2.20
N VAL A 74 -6.88 9.39 0.96
CA VAL A 74 -7.72 10.49 0.46
C VAL A 74 -9.04 9.90 -0.02
N GLU A 75 -10.12 10.33 0.59
CA GLU A 75 -11.47 9.89 0.25
C GLU A 75 -12.22 11.01 -0.46
N LEU A 76 -12.76 10.71 -1.63
CA LEU A 76 -13.64 11.59 -2.36
C LEU A 76 -15.05 11.00 -2.40
N PRO A 77 -16.09 11.84 -2.39
CA PRO A 77 -17.46 11.35 -2.47
C PRO A 77 -17.76 10.70 -3.83
N ALA A 78 -18.79 9.85 -3.88
CA ALA A 78 -19.17 9.14 -5.10
C ALA A 78 -19.55 10.08 -6.25
N ASP A 79 -20.00 11.28 -5.93
CA ASP A 79 -20.36 12.33 -6.89
C ASP A 79 -19.19 13.26 -7.28
N ALA A 80 -17.97 12.92 -6.87
CA ALA A 80 -16.79 13.69 -7.24
C ALA A 80 -16.67 13.77 -8.76
N THR A 81 -16.31 14.95 -9.24
CA THR A 81 -16.11 15.18 -10.66
C THR A 81 -14.72 14.69 -11.10
N GLU A 82 -14.54 14.56 -12.41
CA GLU A 82 -13.23 14.26 -12.97
C GLU A 82 -12.19 15.30 -12.56
N ALA A 83 -12.59 16.57 -12.51
CA ALA A 83 -11.72 17.64 -12.04
C ALA A 83 -11.30 17.45 -10.58
N ASP A 84 -12.21 17.02 -9.71
CA ASP A 84 -11.89 16.74 -8.30
C ASP A 84 -10.85 15.63 -8.17
N VAL A 85 -11.00 14.56 -8.94
CA VAL A 85 -10.05 13.44 -8.96
C VAL A 85 -8.70 13.90 -9.51
N SER A 86 -8.68 14.64 -10.60
CA SER A 86 -7.45 15.17 -11.21
C SER A 86 -6.71 16.08 -10.26
N ASN A 87 -7.42 16.97 -9.56
CA ASN A 87 -6.81 17.88 -8.60
C ASN A 87 -6.20 17.12 -7.41
N ALA A 88 -6.90 16.09 -6.92
CA ALA A 88 -6.39 15.26 -5.84
C ALA A 88 -5.12 14.52 -6.27
N LEU A 89 -5.11 13.95 -7.49
CA LEU A 89 -3.93 13.28 -8.04
C LEU A 89 -2.75 14.23 -8.20
N GLU A 90 -2.99 15.43 -8.73
CA GLU A 90 -1.94 16.45 -8.87
C GLU A 90 -1.33 16.83 -7.53
N THR A 91 -2.17 17.00 -6.51
CA THR A 91 -1.70 17.30 -5.15
C THR A 91 -0.82 16.18 -4.61
N LEU A 92 -1.23 14.93 -4.80
CA LEU A 92 -0.45 13.78 -4.36
C LEU A 92 0.86 13.65 -5.14
N GLN A 93 0.84 13.85 -6.44
CA GLN A 93 2.04 13.78 -7.29
C GLN A 93 3.04 14.88 -6.97
N ALA A 94 2.59 16.02 -6.46
CA ALA A 94 3.45 17.12 -6.09
C ALA A 94 4.21 16.87 -4.78
N ASP A 95 3.79 15.91 -3.96
CA ASP A 95 4.46 15.58 -2.71
C ASP A 95 5.63 14.62 -2.98
N PRO A 96 6.88 15.05 -2.75
CA PRO A 96 8.05 14.22 -3.03
C PRO A 96 8.18 13.00 -2.13
N LYS A 97 7.45 12.95 -1.03
CA LYS A 97 7.45 11.80 -0.10
C LYS A 97 6.57 10.66 -0.58
N ILE A 98 5.66 10.92 -1.51
CA ILE A 98 4.77 9.90 -2.04
C ILE A 98 5.48 9.13 -3.13
N ALA A 99 5.71 7.84 -2.85
CA ALA A 99 6.40 6.92 -3.75
C ALA A 99 5.44 6.19 -4.69
N GLY A 100 4.17 6.08 -4.33
CA GLY A 100 3.17 5.42 -5.14
C GLY A 100 1.77 5.86 -4.79
N ILE A 101 0.85 5.74 -5.76
CA ILE A 101 -0.55 6.11 -5.60
C ILE A 101 -1.42 4.96 -6.11
N ILE A 102 -2.33 4.51 -5.27
CA ILE A 102 -3.36 3.53 -5.65
C ILE A 102 -4.67 4.29 -5.77
N VAL A 103 -5.38 4.12 -6.89
CA VAL A 103 -6.68 4.73 -7.12
C VAL A 103 -7.75 3.65 -7.08
N GLY A 104 -8.68 3.78 -6.14
CA GLY A 104 -9.86 2.93 -6.05
C GLY A 104 -11.08 3.67 -6.54
N LEU A 105 -11.69 3.16 -7.60
CA LEU A 105 -12.95 3.67 -8.14
C LEU A 105 -14.04 2.64 -7.92
N GLN A 106 -15.15 3.08 -7.33
CA GLN A 106 -16.32 2.24 -7.23
C GLN A 106 -17.25 2.56 -8.39
N ILE A 107 -17.33 1.64 -9.33
CA ILE A 107 -18.20 1.75 -10.47
C ILE A 107 -19.45 0.92 -10.21
N PHE A 108 -20.59 1.57 -10.14
CA PHE A 108 -21.89 0.88 -10.07
C PHE A 108 -22.40 0.70 -11.50
N LEU A 109 -22.49 -0.56 -11.89
CA LEU A 109 -23.06 -0.94 -13.17
C LEU A 109 -24.52 -1.32 -12.99
#